data_fcba6e1e02ea1f8d37611f9608361005
#
_entry.id   fcba6e1e02ea1f8d37611f9608361005
#
_cell.length_a   1.000
_cell.length_b   1.000
_cell.length_c   1.000
_cell.angle_alpha   90.00
_cell.angle_beta   90.00
_cell.angle_gamma   90.00
#
_symmetry.space_group_name_H-M   'P 1'
#
loop_
_entity.id
_entity.type
_entity.pdbx_description
1 polymer ?
#
loop_
_entity_poly.entity_id
_entity_poly.type
_entity_poly.pdbx_seq_one_letter_code
_entity_poly.pdbx_strand_id
1 'polypeptide(L)'
;MTETNRKQLIFDTFDNKETERVPVGFWFHFVFGDAQFRGLEDRSILDRVIAGHKDFYDAFKPDFVKIMSDGFFGHPSLLEKRIEIADDLYNVQAVGPNHPWITEQVKTVKRIKESFNGEVATFYNIFSPANYIRIAFEAWDKDPEKFTRFFETEPEALAYAANEIAKDIAVLTQRVIEEAGTDGIYLSVQNVQSSTATKEAYQNYIAPSELTVLAEANKVSDYNILHICGYEHHQNDLLYYRDYEAKASRLLQFNQTKKC
;
A
#
# COMPACT_ATOMS: atom_id res chain seq x y z
N MET A 1 -8.63 -33.77 -13.99
CA MET A 1 -7.71 -32.62 -13.92
C MET A 1 -7.49 -32.33 -12.44
N THR A 2 -6.27 -32.42 -11.95
CA THR A 2 -5.93 -32.06 -10.58
C THR A 2 -6.20 -30.56 -10.42
N GLU A 3 -6.93 -30.18 -9.37
CA GLU A 3 -7.20 -28.78 -9.08
C GLU A 3 -5.86 -28.07 -8.84
N THR A 4 -5.59 -27.00 -9.61
CA THR A 4 -4.34 -26.27 -9.52
C THR A 4 -4.23 -25.64 -8.14
N ASN A 5 -3.17 -25.94 -7.41
CA ASN A 5 -2.85 -25.25 -6.17
C ASN A 5 -2.47 -23.79 -6.47
N ARG A 6 -3.44 -22.87 -6.35
CA ARG A 6 -3.27 -21.44 -6.66
C ARG A 6 -2.12 -20.81 -5.91
N LYS A 7 -1.98 -21.14 -4.63
CA LYS A 7 -0.92 -20.61 -3.79
C LYS A 7 0.46 -21.04 -4.29
N GLN A 8 0.62 -22.31 -4.66
CA GLN A 8 1.87 -22.82 -5.20
C GLN A 8 2.18 -22.21 -6.57
N LEU A 9 1.17 -22.01 -7.42
CA LEU A 9 1.32 -21.34 -8.71
C LEU A 9 1.94 -19.94 -8.57
N ILE A 10 1.51 -19.16 -7.56
CA ILE A 10 2.06 -17.82 -7.29
C ILE A 10 3.52 -17.92 -6.87
N PHE A 11 3.85 -18.79 -5.93
CA PHE A 11 5.22 -18.91 -5.44
C PHE A 11 6.17 -19.42 -6.51
N ASP A 12 5.76 -20.41 -7.31
CA ASP A 12 6.55 -20.91 -8.42
C ASP A 12 6.78 -19.81 -9.48
N THR A 13 5.76 -19.01 -9.77
CA THR A 13 5.91 -17.85 -10.66
C THR A 13 6.91 -16.82 -10.10
N PHE A 14 6.82 -16.52 -8.81
CA PHE A 14 7.75 -15.56 -8.15
C PHE A 14 9.17 -16.10 -8.08
N ASP A 15 9.34 -17.40 -8.02
CA ASP A 15 10.63 -18.08 -8.06
C ASP A 15 11.16 -18.31 -9.48
N ASN A 16 10.48 -17.77 -10.50
CA ASN A 16 10.80 -17.97 -11.93
C ASN A 16 10.86 -19.46 -12.35
N LYS A 17 10.05 -20.30 -11.72
CA LYS A 17 9.88 -21.70 -12.13
C LYS A 17 8.88 -21.79 -13.27
N GLU A 18 8.98 -22.85 -14.05
CA GLU A 18 7.98 -23.15 -15.07
C GLU A 18 6.61 -23.41 -14.42
N THR A 19 5.57 -22.77 -14.93
CA THR A 19 4.19 -22.90 -14.45
C THR A 19 3.25 -23.27 -15.60
N GLU A 20 2.17 -23.97 -15.29
CA GLU A 20 1.19 -24.42 -16.29
C GLU A 20 0.46 -23.25 -16.99
N ARG A 21 0.40 -22.08 -16.34
CA ARG A 21 -0.23 -20.87 -16.86
C ARG A 21 0.24 -19.62 -16.09
N VAL A 22 -0.02 -18.47 -16.67
CA VAL A 22 0.20 -17.19 -15.98
C VAL A 22 -0.84 -17.02 -14.88
N PRO A 23 -0.45 -16.69 -13.64
CA PRO A 23 -1.40 -16.39 -12.58
C PRO A 23 -2.13 -15.07 -12.82
N VAL A 24 -3.38 -15.02 -12.39
CA VAL A 24 -4.26 -13.86 -12.53
C VAL A 24 -4.72 -13.37 -11.17
N GLY A 25 -4.56 -12.08 -10.92
CA GLY A 25 -5.08 -11.40 -9.74
C GLY A 25 -5.57 -10.01 -10.08
N PHE A 26 -6.61 -9.59 -9.41
CA PHE A 26 -7.17 -8.25 -9.48
C PHE A 26 -7.82 -7.90 -8.14
N TRP A 27 -8.22 -6.65 -7.96
CA TRP A 27 -8.74 -6.18 -6.68
C TRP A 27 -9.77 -5.07 -6.87
N PHE A 28 -10.59 -4.87 -5.86
CA PHE A 28 -11.57 -3.81 -5.78
C PHE A 28 -11.51 -3.13 -4.42
N HIS A 29 -11.96 -1.88 -4.36
CA HIS A 29 -12.33 -1.24 -3.12
C HIS A 29 -13.75 -1.67 -2.72
N PHE A 30 -13.96 -1.89 -1.43
CA PHE A 30 -15.25 -2.33 -0.87
C PHE A 30 -16.00 -1.21 -0.15
N VAL A 31 -15.30 -0.11 0.10
CA VAL A 31 -15.88 1.16 0.57
C VAL A 31 -15.23 2.33 -0.17
N PHE A 32 -15.93 3.46 -0.23
CA PHE A 32 -15.50 4.61 -1.04
C PHE A 32 -15.66 5.91 -0.27
N GLY A 33 -14.97 6.96 -0.73
CA GLY A 33 -15.01 8.29 -0.14
C GLY A 33 -14.52 8.30 1.31
N ASP A 34 -15.18 9.05 2.16
CA ASP A 34 -14.78 9.22 3.56
C ASP A 34 -14.71 7.90 4.35
N ALA A 35 -15.49 6.88 3.95
CA ALA A 35 -15.44 5.57 4.59
C ALA A 35 -14.07 4.89 4.46
N GLN A 36 -13.28 5.24 3.45
CA GLN A 36 -11.91 4.71 3.29
C GLN A 36 -10.96 5.15 4.43
N PHE A 37 -11.31 6.19 5.18
CA PHE A 37 -10.50 6.73 6.27
C PHE A 37 -11.03 6.37 7.67
N ARG A 38 -12.31 5.97 7.79
CA ARG A 38 -13.05 5.95 9.07
C ARG A 38 -13.26 4.57 9.66
N GLY A 39 -12.42 3.60 9.35
CA GLY A 39 -12.55 2.24 9.87
C GLY A 39 -12.41 2.14 11.40
N LEU A 40 -11.69 3.06 12.04
CA LEU A 40 -11.60 3.13 13.50
C LEU A 40 -12.84 3.75 14.16
N GLU A 41 -13.53 4.64 13.45
CA GLU A 41 -14.71 5.35 13.96
C GLU A 41 -15.99 4.52 13.80
N ASP A 42 -16.08 3.74 12.71
CA ASP A 42 -17.26 2.95 12.37
C ASP A 42 -16.86 1.51 12.00
N ARG A 43 -17.09 0.59 12.94
CA ARG A 43 -16.82 -0.85 12.76
C ARG A 43 -17.57 -1.48 11.59
N SER A 44 -18.74 -0.95 11.22
CA SER A 44 -19.53 -1.47 10.09
C SER A 44 -18.78 -1.35 8.76
N ILE A 45 -17.84 -0.38 8.66
CA ILE A 45 -16.95 -0.23 7.51
C ILE A 45 -16.06 -1.45 7.39
N LEU A 46 -15.41 -1.86 8.48
CA LEU A 46 -14.51 -3.02 8.49
C LEU A 46 -15.26 -4.32 8.22
N ASP A 47 -16.48 -4.47 8.75
CA ASP A 47 -17.30 -5.66 8.47
C ASP A 47 -17.70 -5.74 6.98
N ARG A 48 -18.00 -4.60 6.33
CA ARG A 48 -18.22 -4.55 4.86
C ARG A 48 -16.96 -4.90 4.08
N VAL A 49 -15.79 -4.43 4.51
CA VAL A 49 -14.50 -4.74 3.87
C VAL A 49 -14.21 -6.24 3.95
N ILE A 50 -14.44 -6.86 5.11
CA ILE A 50 -14.25 -8.30 5.30
C ILE A 50 -15.22 -9.11 4.43
N ALA A 51 -16.52 -8.77 4.46
CA ALA A 51 -17.53 -9.44 3.65
C ALA A 51 -17.21 -9.28 2.15
N GLY A 52 -16.85 -8.08 1.72
CA GLY A 52 -16.53 -7.80 0.33
C GLY A 52 -15.34 -8.61 -0.19
N HIS A 53 -14.30 -8.81 0.60
CA HIS A 53 -13.17 -9.67 0.22
C HIS A 53 -13.59 -11.14 0.06
N LYS A 54 -14.43 -11.63 0.99
CA LYS A 54 -14.96 -12.99 0.90
C LYS A 54 -15.81 -13.18 -0.34
N ASP A 55 -16.77 -12.29 -0.58
CA ASP A 55 -17.67 -12.35 -1.73
C ASP A 55 -16.91 -12.26 -3.05
N PHE A 56 -15.90 -11.37 -3.11
CA PHE A 56 -15.01 -11.26 -4.24
C PHE A 56 -14.24 -12.57 -4.50
N TYR A 57 -13.64 -13.15 -3.46
CA TYR A 57 -12.92 -14.40 -3.59
C TYR A 57 -13.85 -15.55 -4.05
N ASP A 58 -15.02 -15.65 -3.47
CA ASP A 58 -15.98 -16.70 -3.80
C ASP A 58 -16.50 -16.58 -5.24
N ALA A 59 -16.70 -15.36 -5.72
CA ALA A 59 -17.22 -15.11 -7.07
C ALA A 59 -16.16 -15.29 -8.17
N PHE A 60 -14.92 -14.89 -7.94
CA PHE A 60 -13.90 -14.79 -9.00
C PHE A 60 -12.76 -15.79 -8.88
N LYS A 61 -12.51 -16.33 -7.69
CA LYS A 61 -11.44 -17.30 -7.42
C LYS A 61 -10.09 -16.91 -8.06
N PRO A 62 -9.56 -15.69 -7.79
CA PRO A 62 -8.27 -15.24 -8.30
C PRO A 62 -7.13 -16.15 -7.78
N ASP A 63 -5.97 -16.10 -8.43
CA ASP A 63 -4.81 -16.88 -8.00
C ASP A 63 -4.09 -16.30 -6.80
N PHE A 64 -4.23 -14.99 -6.57
CA PHE A 64 -3.83 -14.32 -5.33
C PHE A 64 -4.83 -13.22 -4.99
N VAL A 65 -4.89 -12.87 -3.71
CA VAL A 65 -5.71 -11.77 -3.22
C VAL A 65 -4.83 -10.65 -2.69
N LYS A 66 -4.99 -9.46 -3.27
CA LYS A 66 -4.56 -8.23 -2.66
C LYS A 66 -5.61 -7.81 -1.63
N ILE A 67 -5.29 -7.95 -0.36
CA ILE A 67 -6.17 -7.48 0.72
C ILE A 67 -6.07 -5.96 0.79
N MET A 68 -7.18 -5.27 0.56
CA MET A 68 -7.22 -3.81 0.54
C MET A 68 -7.23 -3.23 1.95
N SER A 69 -6.56 -2.08 2.12
CA SER A 69 -6.52 -1.33 3.37
C SER A 69 -7.68 -0.35 3.55
N ASP A 70 -8.82 -0.65 2.95
CA ASP A 70 -10.04 0.15 3.05
C ASP A 70 -10.45 0.38 4.51
N GLY A 71 -10.75 1.61 4.86
CA GLY A 71 -10.98 2.05 6.24
C GLY A 71 -9.74 2.64 6.93
N PHE A 72 -8.54 2.47 6.34
CA PHE A 72 -7.27 2.88 6.93
C PHE A 72 -6.39 3.70 5.97
N PHE A 73 -6.99 4.48 5.07
CA PHE A 73 -6.26 5.26 4.07
C PHE A 73 -5.53 6.47 4.64
N GLY A 74 -5.82 6.87 5.86
CA GLY A 74 -5.15 7.96 6.53
C GLY A 74 -4.31 7.48 7.72
N HIS A 75 -3.10 8.04 7.86
CA HIS A 75 -2.33 7.87 9.08
C HIS A 75 -2.89 8.80 10.17
N PRO A 76 -3.09 8.35 11.42
CA PRO A 76 -3.74 9.14 12.47
C PRO A 76 -3.08 10.50 12.69
N SER A 77 -1.76 10.54 12.71
CA SER A 77 -1.02 11.79 12.90
C SER A 77 -1.25 12.84 11.80
N LEU A 78 -1.70 12.44 10.62
CA LEU A 78 -2.09 13.37 9.54
C LEU A 78 -3.56 13.80 9.65
N LEU A 79 -4.44 12.91 10.11
CA LEU A 79 -5.87 13.17 10.21
C LEU A 79 -6.23 14.02 11.44
N GLU A 80 -5.48 13.85 12.53
CA GLU A 80 -5.70 14.56 13.80
C GLU A 80 -5.09 15.95 13.82
N LYS A 81 -4.10 16.20 12.97
CA LYS A 81 -3.37 17.46 12.91
C LYS A 81 -3.70 18.21 11.63
N ARG A 82 -3.94 19.51 11.77
CA ARG A 82 -4.12 20.36 10.61
C ARG A 82 -2.75 20.75 10.06
N ILE A 83 -2.48 20.32 8.83
CA ILE A 83 -1.27 20.67 8.09
C ILE A 83 -1.61 21.84 7.16
N GLU A 84 -1.28 23.05 7.52
CA GLU A 84 -1.55 24.24 6.69
C GLU A 84 -0.31 24.71 5.92
N ILE A 85 0.83 24.66 6.55
CA ILE A 85 2.13 25.01 5.99
C ILE A 85 3.07 23.78 6.08
N ALA A 86 4.14 23.79 5.32
CA ALA A 86 5.07 22.66 5.28
C ALA A 86 5.73 22.39 6.65
N ASP A 87 5.99 23.43 7.43
CA ASP A 87 6.55 23.29 8.78
C ASP A 87 5.66 22.47 9.73
N ASP A 88 4.35 22.44 9.50
CA ASP A 88 3.44 21.61 10.29
C ASP A 88 3.74 20.12 10.16
N LEU A 89 4.39 19.69 9.08
CA LEU A 89 4.82 18.31 8.86
C LEU A 89 5.83 17.83 9.91
N TYR A 90 6.60 18.72 10.52
CA TYR A 90 7.48 18.37 11.65
C TYR A 90 6.71 18.01 12.93
N ASN A 91 5.40 18.24 12.97
CA ASN A 91 4.54 17.77 14.06
C ASN A 91 4.02 16.34 13.84
N VAL A 92 4.19 15.78 12.64
CA VAL A 92 3.83 14.38 12.35
C VAL A 92 4.76 13.46 13.14
N GLN A 93 4.19 12.48 13.83
CA GLN A 93 4.94 11.54 14.66
C GLN A 93 4.37 10.13 14.51
N ALA A 94 5.22 9.15 14.71
CA ALA A 94 4.78 7.77 14.84
C ALA A 94 3.80 7.63 16.02
N VAL A 95 2.73 6.84 15.81
CA VAL A 95 1.71 6.58 16.85
C VAL A 95 2.06 5.38 17.72
N GLY A 96 2.98 4.55 17.25
CA GLY A 96 3.54 3.42 17.98
C GLY A 96 2.77 2.09 17.83
N PRO A 97 3.42 0.98 18.20
CA PRO A 97 3.01 -0.38 17.85
C PRO A 97 1.65 -0.82 18.41
N ASN A 98 1.21 -0.22 19.50
CA ASN A 98 -0.04 -0.58 20.18
C ASN A 98 -1.23 0.31 19.77
N HIS A 99 -1.02 1.26 18.88
CA HIS A 99 -2.10 2.14 18.45
C HIS A 99 -3.20 1.36 17.72
N PRO A 100 -4.49 1.71 17.90
CA PRO A 100 -5.61 1.04 17.23
C PRO A 100 -5.49 1.00 15.71
N TRP A 101 -4.89 2.01 15.09
CA TRP A 101 -4.65 2.04 13.65
C TRP A 101 -3.82 0.83 13.17
N ILE A 102 -2.85 0.37 13.94
CA ILE A 102 -2.07 -0.84 13.64
C ILE A 102 -2.84 -2.09 14.05
N THR A 103 -3.30 -2.14 15.30
CA THR A 103 -3.87 -3.38 15.85
C THR A 103 -5.18 -3.81 15.19
N GLU A 104 -6.04 -2.85 14.79
CA GLU A 104 -7.28 -3.16 14.08
C GLU A 104 -7.05 -3.55 12.62
N GLN A 105 -6.03 -3.01 11.96
CA GLN A 105 -5.61 -3.50 10.64
C GLN A 105 -5.19 -4.97 10.71
N VAL A 106 -4.30 -5.32 11.64
CA VAL A 106 -3.84 -6.71 11.84
C VAL A 106 -5.02 -7.65 12.08
N LYS A 107 -5.97 -7.28 12.95
CA LYS A 107 -7.17 -8.09 13.23
C LYS A 107 -8.08 -8.23 11.99
N THR A 108 -8.27 -7.15 11.27
CA THR A 108 -9.10 -7.14 10.05
C THR A 108 -8.49 -8.02 8.97
N VAL A 109 -7.20 -7.88 8.71
CA VAL A 109 -6.46 -8.70 7.74
C VAL A 109 -6.52 -10.18 8.12
N LYS A 110 -6.36 -10.51 9.39
CA LYS A 110 -6.46 -11.89 9.90
C LYS A 110 -7.84 -12.49 9.60
N ARG A 111 -8.92 -11.77 9.91
CA ARG A 111 -10.29 -12.21 9.62
C ARG A 111 -10.55 -12.43 8.12
N ILE A 112 -10.03 -11.52 7.27
CA ILE A 112 -10.14 -11.66 5.81
C ILE A 112 -9.40 -12.92 5.36
N LYS A 113 -8.15 -13.10 5.79
CA LYS A 113 -7.34 -14.25 5.39
C LYS A 113 -7.94 -15.58 5.84
N GLU A 114 -8.45 -15.64 7.06
CA GLU A 114 -9.11 -16.83 7.59
C GLU A 114 -10.32 -17.25 6.75
N SER A 115 -11.04 -16.29 6.14
CA SER A 115 -12.18 -16.57 5.26
C SER A 115 -11.83 -17.29 3.95
N PHE A 116 -10.55 -17.32 3.58
CA PHE A 116 -10.05 -18.00 2.37
C PHE A 116 -9.56 -19.44 2.62
N ASN A 117 -9.62 -19.93 3.85
CA ASN A 117 -9.24 -21.31 4.24
C ASN A 117 -7.82 -21.74 3.80
N GLY A 118 -6.93 -20.77 3.57
CA GLY A 118 -5.55 -21.05 3.13
C GLY A 118 -5.39 -21.43 1.65
N GLU A 119 -6.46 -21.35 0.85
CA GLU A 119 -6.49 -21.80 -0.56
C GLU A 119 -5.73 -20.87 -1.52
N VAL A 120 -5.46 -19.64 -1.11
CA VAL A 120 -4.93 -18.58 -1.98
C VAL A 120 -3.81 -17.79 -1.31
N ALA A 121 -2.81 -17.36 -2.08
CA ALA A 121 -1.79 -16.44 -1.60
C ALA A 121 -2.40 -15.05 -1.34
N THR A 122 -1.99 -14.41 -0.25
CA THR A 122 -2.53 -13.13 0.20
C THR A 122 -1.44 -12.10 0.44
N PHE A 123 -1.66 -10.88 -0.05
CA PHE A 123 -0.74 -9.76 0.11
C PHE A 123 -1.49 -8.54 0.62
N TYR A 124 -1.07 -8.00 1.76
CA TYR A 124 -1.74 -6.83 2.31
C TYR A 124 -1.31 -5.55 1.60
N ASN A 125 -2.28 -4.76 1.14
CA ASN A 125 -2.00 -3.46 0.54
C ASN A 125 -1.50 -2.48 1.59
N ILE A 126 -0.30 -1.97 1.36
CA ILE A 126 0.28 -0.88 2.15
C ILE A 126 0.65 0.24 1.19
N PHE A 127 0.15 1.43 1.44
CA PHE A 127 0.64 2.61 0.74
C PHE A 127 2.01 3.00 1.24
N SER A 128 2.85 3.56 0.37
CA SER A 128 4.11 4.12 0.82
C SER A 128 3.89 5.30 1.78
N PRO A 129 4.85 5.60 2.67
CA PRO A 129 4.72 6.70 3.63
C PRO A 129 4.38 8.04 2.97
N ALA A 130 5.04 8.38 1.86
CA ALA A 130 4.75 9.58 1.10
C ALA A 130 3.34 9.59 0.51
N ASN A 131 2.81 8.41 0.14
CA ASN A 131 1.45 8.29 -0.35
C ASN A 131 0.40 8.54 0.73
N TYR A 132 0.64 8.15 1.97
CA TYR A 132 -0.26 8.52 3.07
C TYR A 132 -0.39 10.03 3.19
N ILE A 133 0.73 10.78 3.07
CA ILE A 133 0.72 12.25 3.09
C ILE A 133 -0.07 12.79 1.90
N ARG A 134 0.24 12.30 0.68
CA ARG A 134 -0.45 12.75 -0.52
C ARG A 134 -1.95 12.46 -0.48
N ILE A 135 -2.35 11.25 -0.11
CA ILE A 135 -3.76 10.84 -0.01
C ILE A 135 -4.50 11.67 1.05
N ALA A 136 -3.87 12.00 2.17
CA ALA A 136 -4.46 12.89 3.17
C ALA A 136 -4.72 14.28 2.58
N PHE A 137 -3.79 14.84 1.83
CA PHE A 137 -3.97 16.14 1.21
C PHE A 137 -5.04 16.12 0.10
N GLU A 138 -4.99 15.14 -0.80
CA GLU A 138 -5.94 15.03 -1.92
C GLU A 138 -7.36 14.72 -1.46
N ALA A 139 -7.50 13.69 -0.64
CA ALA A 139 -8.81 13.12 -0.34
C ALA A 139 -9.43 13.66 0.96
N TRP A 140 -8.61 13.96 1.97
CA TRP A 140 -9.09 14.48 3.25
C TRP A 140 -9.14 16.01 3.25
N ASP A 141 -8.04 16.69 2.93
CA ASP A 141 -7.97 18.16 2.88
C ASP A 141 -8.62 18.75 1.62
N LYS A 142 -8.88 17.93 0.58
CA LYS A 142 -9.39 18.34 -0.74
C LYS A 142 -8.45 19.31 -1.48
N ASP A 143 -7.15 19.16 -1.28
CA ASP A 143 -6.12 19.97 -1.94
C ASP A 143 -5.09 19.06 -2.64
N PRO A 144 -5.34 18.65 -3.89
CA PRO A 144 -4.48 17.73 -4.62
C PRO A 144 -3.09 18.29 -4.95
N GLU A 145 -2.95 19.63 -5.00
CA GLU A 145 -1.69 20.27 -5.34
C GLU A 145 -0.76 20.49 -4.12
N LYS A 146 -1.27 20.26 -2.90
CA LYS A 146 -0.55 20.55 -1.66
C LYS A 146 0.73 19.75 -1.50
N PHE A 147 0.69 18.46 -1.88
CA PHE A 147 1.88 17.62 -1.82
C PHE A 147 2.98 18.15 -2.74
N THR A 148 2.64 18.49 -3.98
CA THR A 148 3.59 19.03 -4.96
C THR A 148 4.18 20.35 -4.48
N ARG A 149 3.34 21.28 -4.01
CA ARG A 149 3.82 22.56 -3.48
C ARG A 149 4.82 22.38 -2.34
N PHE A 150 4.52 21.51 -1.37
CA PHE A 150 5.43 21.26 -0.25
C PHE A 150 6.71 20.54 -0.68
N PHE A 151 6.61 19.62 -1.65
CA PHE A 151 7.77 18.95 -2.18
C PHE A 151 8.73 19.91 -2.91
N GLU A 152 8.19 20.93 -3.58
CA GLU A 152 8.98 21.95 -4.28
C GLU A 152 9.64 22.97 -3.33
N THR A 153 8.98 23.29 -2.22
CA THR A 153 9.44 24.34 -1.31
C THR A 153 10.18 23.82 -0.08
N GLU A 154 9.74 22.70 0.47
CA GLU A 154 10.18 22.17 1.77
C GLU A 154 10.26 20.62 1.74
N PRO A 155 11.04 20.01 0.83
CA PRO A 155 11.08 18.55 0.69
C PRO A 155 11.58 17.84 1.96
N GLU A 156 12.40 18.49 2.78
CA GLU A 156 12.88 17.99 4.07
C GLU A 156 11.74 17.75 5.05
N ALA A 157 10.75 18.63 5.09
CA ALA A 157 9.57 18.48 5.95
C ALA A 157 8.72 17.27 5.54
N LEU A 158 8.52 17.06 4.21
CA LEU A 158 7.87 15.87 3.70
C LEU A 158 8.65 14.60 4.04
N ALA A 159 9.97 14.62 3.85
CA ALA A 159 10.83 13.49 4.18
C ALA A 159 10.78 13.15 5.67
N TYR A 160 10.79 14.15 6.54
CA TYR A 160 10.63 13.97 7.99
C TYR A 160 9.32 13.25 8.31
N ALA A 161 8.19 13.77 7.83
CA ALA A 161 6.87 13.19 8.08
C ALA A 161 6.76 11.77 7.50
N ALA A 162 7.27 11.53 6.30
CA ALA A 162 7.29 10.20 5.69
C ALA A 162 8.12 9.21 6.52
N ASN A 163 9.26 9.62 7.05
CA ASN A 163 10.08 8.76 7.91
C ASN A 163 9.42 8.46 9.26
N GLU A 164 8.69 9.40 9.85
CA GLU A 164 7.89 9.12 11.06
C GLU A 164 6.78 8.11 10.79
N ILE A 165 6.03 8.26 9.71
CA ILE A 165 4.99 7.33 9.27
C ILE A 165 5.59 5.95 8.94
N ALA A 166 6.78 5.90 8.34
CA ALA A 166 7.47 4.66 8.01
C ALA A 166 7.73 3.77 9.22
N LYS A 167 7.95 4.34 10.41
CA LYS A 167 8.15 3.56 11.65
C LYS A 167 6.92 2.72 11.99
N ASP A 168 5.73 3.29 11.88
CA ASP A 168 4.48 2.59 12.15
C ASP A 168 4.14 1.58 11.06
N ILE A 169 4.39 1.94 9.79
CA ILE A 169 4.17 1.03 8.65
C ILE A 169 5.12 -0.16 8.72
N ALA A 170 6.36 0.03 9.14
CA ALA A 170 7.33 -1.04 9.34
C ALA A 170 6.82 -2.07 10.38
N VAL A 171 6.30 -1.58 11.50
CA VAL A 171 5.65 -2.44 12.51
C VAL A 171 4.41 -3.14 11.96
N LEU A 172 3.54 -2.39 11.29
CA LEU A 172 2.34 -2.95 10.67
C LEU A 172 2.68 -4.06 9.67
N THR A 173 3.69 -3.84 8.85
CA THR A 173 4.18 -4.79 7.84
C THR A 173 4.60 -6.11 8.48
N GLN A 174 5.43 -6.08 9.51
CA GLN A 174 5.84 -7.29 10.23
C GLN A 174 4.62 -8.01 10.82
N ARG A 175 3.74 -7.28 11.49
CA ARG A 175 2.58 -7.86 12.19
C ARG A 175 1.53 -8.46 11.25
N VAL A 176 1.26 -7.86 10.06
CA VAL A 176 0.32 -8.46 9.11
C VAL A 176 0.86 -9.75 8.49
N ILE A 177 2.18 -9.88 8.37
CA ILE A 177 2.81 -11.12 7.90
C ILE A 177 2.84 -12.16 9.03
N GLU A 178 3.37 -11.82 10.19
CA GLU A 178 3.60 -12.79 11.28
C GLU A 178 2.33 -13.14 12.07
N GLU A 179 1.49 -12.14 12.42
CA GLU A 179 0.31 -12.35 13.27
C GLU A 179 -0.98 -12.59 12.47
N ALA A 180 -1.19 -11.85 11.36
CA ALA A 180 -2.34 -12.08 10.50
C ALA A 180 -2.07 -13.18 9.47
N GLY A 181 -0.81 -13.51 9.20
CA GLY A 181 -0.35 -14.63 8.39
C GLY A 181 -0.50 -14.38 6.88
N THR A 182 -0.40 -13.14 6.40
CA THR A 182 -0.31 -12.88 4.97
C THR A 182 1.01 -13.41 4.42
N ASP A 183 1.03 -13.73 3.13
CA ASP A 183 2.23 -14.29 2.49
C ASP A 183 3.28 -13.21 2.20
N GLY A 184 2.89 -11.95 2.29
CA GLY A 184 3.71 -10.76 2.11
C GLY A 184 2.87 -9.49 2.10
N ILE A 185 3.50 -8.38 1.73
CA ILE A 185 2.82 -7.12 1.49
C ILE A 185 2.74 -6.79 0.00
N TYR A 186 1.80 -5.91 -0.32
CA TYR A 186 1.66 -5.27 -1.62
C TYR A 186 1.95 -3.77 -1.40
N LEU A 187 3.24 -3.40 -1.46
CA LEU A 187 3.68 -2.02 -1.25
C LEU A 187 3.31 -1.18 -2.47
N SER A 188 2.36 -0.30 -2.31
CA SER A 188 1.90 0.59 -3.36
C SER A 188 2.65 1.92 -3.30
N VAL A 189 3.61 2.09 -4.19
CA VAL A 189 4.27 3.36 -4.48
C VAL A 189 3.48 4.02 -5.61
N GLN A 190 2.68 5.00 -5.26
CA GLN A 190 1.96 5.77 -6.26
C GLN A 190 2.83 6.91 -6.75
N ASN A 191 2.52 7.33 -7.93
CA ASN A 191 3.29 8.32 -8.62
C ASN A 191 3.38 9.65 -7.87
N VAL A 192 4.42 9.83 -7.10
CA VAL A 192 4.86 11.14 -6.57
C VAL A 192 5.89 11.76 -7.51
N GLN A 193 6.16 11.12 -8.64
CA GLN A 193 6.99 11.64 -9.70
C GLN A 193 6.18 12.71 -10.43
N SER A 194 6.52 13.94 -10.21
CA SER A 194 6.04 15.07 -10.98
C SER A 194 7.14 15.54 -11.93
N SER A 195 6.82 16.47 -12.83
CA SER A 195 7.84 17.14 -13.63
C SER A 195 8.92 17.84 -12.80
N THR A 196 8.62 18.08 -11.52
CA THR A 196 9.50 18.74 -10.55
C THR A 196 10.24 17.77 -9.65
N ALA A 197 9.74 16.55 -9.48
CA ALA A 197 10.40 15.50 -8.72
C ALA A 197 11.48 14.81 -9.57
N THR A 198 12.66 15.37 -9.60
CA THR A 198 13.81 14.71 -10.24
C THR A 198 14.10 13.38 -9.56
N LYS A 199 14.79 12.48 -10.28
CA LYS A 199 15.23 11.20 -9.68
C LYS A 199 16.06 11.42 -8.41
N GLU A 200 16.93 12.41 -8.40
CA GLU A 200 17.76 12.76 -7.25
C GLU A 200 16.91 13.21 -6.06
N ALA A 201 15.94 14.11 -6.27
CA ALA A 201 15.02 14.55 -5.23
C ALA A 201 14.18 13.38 -4.69
N TYR A 202 13.67 12.51 -5.57
CA TYR A 202 12.96 11.31 -5.15
C TYR A 202 13.82 10.41 -4.27
N GLN A 203 15.06 10.14 -4.69
CA GLN A 203 15.99 9.30 -3.94
C GLN A 203 16.40 9.89 -2.59
N ASN A 204 16.50 11.20 -2.49
CA ASN A 204 16.88 11.88 -1.25
C ASN A 204 15.73 12.00 -0.26
N TYR A 205 14.50 12.24 -0.72
CA TYR A 205 13.40 12.65 0.15
C TYR A 205 12.25 11.64 0.25
N ILE A 206 12.04 10.80 -0.75
CA ILE A 206 10.91 9.85 -0.79
C ILE A 206 11.38 8.42 -0.55
N ALA A 207 12.32 7.95 -1.36
CA ALA A 207 12.78 6.57 -1.35
C ALA A 207 13.24 6.04 0.03
N PRO A 208 13.93 6.82 0.89
CA PRO A 208 14.39 6.31 2.19
C PRO A 208 13.27 5.73 3.06
N SER A 209 12.11 6.39 3.11
CA SER A 209 10.96 5.92 3.88
C SER A 209 10.34 4.64 3.29
N GLU A 210 10.29 4.53 1.96
CA GLU A 210 9.78 3.36 1.24
C GLU A 210 10.70 2.15 1.39
N LEU A 211 12.01 2.38 1.28
CA LEU A 211 13.02 1.33 1.47
C LEU A 211 13.03 0.81 2.90
N THR A 212 12.78 1.66 3.89
CA THR A 212 12.61 1.23 5.30
C THR A 212 11.47 0.23 5.42
N VAL A 213 10.31 0.51 4.84
CA VAL A 213 9.15 -0.39 4.88
C VAL A 213 9.46 -1.71 4.17
N LEU A 214 10.04 -1.64 2.97
CA LEU A 214 10.36 -2.85 2.20
C LEU A 214 11.42 -3.71 2.89
N ALA A 215 12.43 -3.10 3.48
CA ALA A 215 13.46 -3.81 4.23
C ALA A 215 12.87 -4.56 5.45
N GLU A 216 11.91 -3.95 6.17
CA GLU A 216 11.24 -4.64 7.28
C GLU A 216 10.34 -5.77 6.80
N ALA A 217 9.67 -5.61 5.64
CA ALA A 217 8.90 -6.68 5.01
C ALA A 217 9.80 -7.88 4.62
N ASN A 218 10.97 -7.60 4.06
CA ASN A 218 11.91 -8.62 3.61
C ASN A 218 12.58 -9.41 4.75
N LYS A 219 12.52 -8.93 6.00
CA LYS A 219 12.97 -9.71 7.17
C LYS A 219 12.05 -10.87 7.50
N VAL A 220 10.77 -10.77 7.14
CA VAL A 220 9.71 -11.69 7.57
C VAL A 220 8.98 -12.39 6.43
N SER A 221 9.23 -12.00 5.18
CA SER A 221 8.73 -12.68 3.98
C SER A 221 9.62 -12.44 2.77
N ASP A 222 9.85 -13.51 2.00
CA ASP A 222 10.53 -13.44 0.69
C ASP A 222 9.60 -13.01 -0.46
N TYR A 223 8.29 -12.91 -0.22
CA TYR A 223 7.28 -12.75 -1.28
C TYR A 223 6.60 -11.37 -1.26
N ASN A 224 7.36 -10.30 -1.10
CA ASN A 224 6.82 -8.95 -1.13
C ASN A 224 6.68 -8.43 -2.57
N ILE A 225 5.59 -7.71 -2.85
CA ILE A 225 5.27 -7.15 -4.15
C ILE A 225 5.44 -5.63 -4.10
N LEU A 226 6.21 -5.09 -5.03
CA LEU A 226 6.26 -3.65 -5.29
C LEU A 226 5.27 -3.29 -6.39
N HIS A 227 4.29 -2.45 -6.07
CA HIS A 227 3.33 -1.94 -7.02
C HIS A 227 3.63 -0.49 -7.37
N ILE A 228 4.12 -0.26 -8.58
CA ILE A 228 4.42 1.05 -9.12
C ILE A 228 3.16 1.52 -9.86
N CYS A 229 2.34 2.31 -9.18
CA CYS A 229 1.06 2.77 -9.69
C CYS A 229 1.24 4.00 -10.59
N GLY A 230 0.80 3.89 -11.85
CA GLY A 230 0.64 5.05 -12.71
C GLY A 230 -0.63 5.82 -12.31
N TYR A 231 -0.54 7.13 -12.24
CA TYR A 231 -1.66 8.00 -11.90
C TYR A 231 -1.81 9.10 -12.94
N GLU A 232 -3.00 9.17 -13.55
CA GLU A 232 -3.40 10.15 -14.55
C GLU A 232 -2.36 10.37 -15.69
N HIS A 233 -1.73 11.54 -15.76
CA HIS A 233 -0.88 11.93 -16.87
C HIS A 233 0.61 11.67 -16.64
N HIS A 234 0.99 11.04 -15.54
CA HIS A 234 2.39 10.82 -15.19
C HIS A 234 2.85 9.40 -15.57
N GLN A 235 3.88 9.34 -16.38
CA GLN A 235 4.58 8.09 -16.66
C GLN A 235 5.57 7.81 -15.53
N ASN A 236 5.55 6.57 -15.01
CA ASN A 236 6.57 6.14 -14.09
C ASN A 236 7.88 5.83 -14.81
N ASP A 237 8.98 6.32 -14.29
CA ASP A 237 10.31 5.89 -14.69
C ASP A 237 10.80 4.79 -13.75
N LEU A 238 10.96 3.57 -14.28
CA LEU A 238 11.41 2.41 -13.51
C LEU A 238 12.80 2.58 -12.91
N LEU A 239 13.61 3.49 -13.44
CA LEU A 239 14.94 3.75 -12.90
C LEU A 239 14.91 4.35 -11.48
N TYR A 240 13.77 4.90 -11.04
CA TYR A 240 13.57 5.37 -9.65
C TYR A 240 13.54 4.21 -8.66
N TYR A 241 13.12 3.02 -9.11
CA TYR A 241 12.87 1.84 -8.27
C TYR A 241 13.92 0.74 -8.45
N ARG A 242 15.03 1.05 -9.11
CA ARG A 242 16.07 0.07 -9.45
C ARG A 242 16.62 -0.67 -8.23
N ASP A 243 16.72 0.04 -7.11
CA ASP A 243 17.35 -0.45 -5.88
C ASP A 243 16.33 -1.00 -4.87
N TYR A 244 15.06 -1.19 -5.31
CA TYR A 244 14.00 -1.78 -4.48
C TYR A 244 14.03 -3.29 -4.58
N GLU A 245 14.40 -3.95 -3.49
CA GLU A 245 14.49 -5.40 -3.39
C GLU A 245 13.09 -6.01 -3.13
N ALA A 246 12.24 -6.07 -4.14
CA ALA A 246 10.97 -6.78 -4.08
C ALA A 246 11.00 -8.04 -4.92
N LYS A 247 10.36 -9.13 -4.46
CA LYS A 247 10.32 -10.42 -5.18
C LYS A 247 9.61 -10.30 -6.52
N ALA A 248 8.54 -9.50 -6.57
CA ALA A 248 7.82 -9.18 -7.79
C ALA A 248 7.58 -7.69 -7.89
N SER A 249 7.75 -7.14 -9.07
CA SER A 249 7.43 -5.74 -9.36
C SER A 249 6.32 -5.66 -10.40
N ARG A 250 5.29 -4.87 -10.12
CA ARG A 250 4.18 -4.62 -11.03
C ARG A 250 4.12 -3.14 -11.39
N LEU A 251 4.29 -2.85 -12.67
CA LEU A 251 4.08 -1.53 -13.23
C LEU A 251 2.66 -1.41 -13.78
N LEU A 252 1.90 -0.40 -13.34
CA LEU A 252 0.72 0.07 -14.04
C LEU A 252 1.08 1.36 -14.79
N GLN A 253 1.06 1.29 -16.10
CA GLN A 253 1.08 2.46 -16.98
C GLN A 253 -0.32 2.63 -17.56
N PHE A 254 -0.95 3.77 -17.30
CA PHE A 254 -2.12 4.19 -18.05
C PHE A 254 -1.66 4.80 -19.38
N ASN A 255 -1.64 4.02 -20.44
CA ASN A 255 -1.56 4.58 -21.78
C ASN A 255 -2.89 5.27 -22.08
N GLN A 256 -2.90 6.58 -22.04
CA GLN A 256 -3.96 7.36 -22.68
C GLN A 256 -3.83 7.23 -24.19
N THR A 257 -4.26 6.13 -24.76
CA THR A 257 -4.57 6.04 -26.17
C THR A 257 -5.93 5.41 -26.33
N LYS A 258 -6.82 6.29 -26.69
CA LYS A 258 -8.16 6.16 -27.23
C LYS A 258 -9.29 6.47 -26.25
N LYS A 259 -9.75 7.73 -26.37
CA LYS A 259 -11.19 8.00 -26.35
C LYS A 259 -11.82 7.09 -27.41
N CYS A 260 -12.61 6.12 -26.97
CA CYS A 260 -13.67 5.55 -27.77
C CYS A 260 -14.93 6.32 -27.51
#